data_67db23962184419351abba4a9133afab
#
_entry.id   67db23962184419351abba4a9133afab
#
_cell.length_a   1.000
_cell.length_b   1.000
_cell.length_c   1.000
_cell.angle_alpha   90.00
_cell.angle_beta   90.00
_cell.angle_gamma   90.00
#
_symmetry.space_group_name_H-M   'P 1'
#
loop_
_entity.id
_entity.type
_entity.pdbx_description
1 polymer ?
#
loop_
_entity_poly.entity_id
_entity_poly.type
_entity_poly.pdbx_seq_one_letter_code
_entity_poly.pdbx_strand_id
1 'polypeptide(L)'
;MRLRCATGNAGKLREFRMAAAELGHPGIEIQPLEGIKNLPVCEEDGETFEQNAVKKALHYSAYCDEFLFADDSGLEVEALGGAPGVRSARYSAEGTDEANNRLLLERLRGAEDRRARFVCVIALARRGRLEATFRGEAEGVILESPAGTGGFGYDPLFYYPPLGRTFAELDAETKMRVSHRGAALRKLFDYLERAGG
;
A
#
# COMPACT_ATOMS: atom_id res chain seq x y z
N MET A 1 3.17 13.08 17.89
CA MET A 1 2.31 13.69 16.83
C MET A 1 1.23 12.70 16.46
N ARG A 2 -0.03 13.15 16.34
CA ARG A 2 -1.14 12.30 15.85
C ARG A 2 -1.30 12.48 14.34
N LEU A 3 -1.43 11.37 13.63
CA LEU A 3 -1.57 11.31 12.17
C LEU A 3 -2.78 10.44 11.82
N ARG A 4 -3.72 10.96 11.06
CA ARG A 4 -4.91 10.21 10.61
C ARG A 4 -4.60 9.43 9.34
N CYS A 5 -5.18 8.25 9.18
CA CYS A 5 -5.13 7.49 7.93
C CYS A 5 -6.54 7.22 7.38
N ALA A 6 -6.69 7.42 6.08
CA ALA A 6 -7.94 7.15 5.36
C ALA A 6 -7.83 5.81 4.62
N THR A 7 -8.13 4.73 5.30
CA THR A 7 -8.17 3.39 4.71
C THR A 7 -9.32 2.56 5.25
N GLY A 8 -10.01 1.85 4.37
CA GLY A 8 -10.98 0.80 4.73
C GLY A 8 -10.35 -0.61 4.72
N ASN A 9 -9.09 -0.75 4.30
CA ASN A 9 -8.40 -2.03 4.20
C ASN A 9 -7.78 -2.43 5.54
N ALA A 10 -8.29 -3.53 6.12
CA ALA A 10 -7.83 -4.03 7.42
C ALA A 10 -6.35 -4.45 7.42
N GLY A 11 -5.83 -4.98 6.31
CA GLY A 11 -4.43 -5.34 6.16
C GLY A 11 -3.53 -4.11 6.21
N LYS A 12 -3.85 -3.08 5.44
CA LYS A 12 -3.13 -1.80 5.45
C LYS A 12 -3.17 -1.14 6.83
N LEU A 13 -4.34 -1.15 7.50
CA LEU A 13 -4.47 -0.55 8.83
C LEU A 13 -3.58 -1.24 9.88
N ARG A 14 -3.47 -2.58 9.83
CA ARG A 14 -2.54 -3.31 10.69
C ARG A 14 -1.10 -2.87 10.45
N GLU A 15 -0.68 -2.78 9.20
CA GLU A 15 0.67 -2.33 8.83
C GLU A 15 0.92 -0.88 9.27
N PHE A 16 -0.01 0.03 9.08
CA PHE A 16 0.13 1.43 9.50
C PHE A 16 0.30 1.57 11.02
N ARG A 17 -0.46 0.81 11.82
CA ARG A 17 -0.38 0.90 13.29
C ARG A 17 0.97 0.52 13.86
N MET A 18 1.66 -0.43 13.25
CA MET A 18 2.99 -0.86 13.70
C MET A 18 4.13 -0.03 13.11
N ALA A 19 3.88 0.64 11.97
CA ALA A 19 4.92 1.23 11.14
C ALA A 19 5.78 2.27 11.87
N ALA A 20 5.16 3.15 12.64
CA ALA A 20 5.89 4.24 13.29
C ALA A 20 6.94 3.70 14.27
N ALA A 21 6.60 2.73 15.10
CA ALA A 21 7.54 2.09 16.02
C ALA A 21 8.63 1.31 15.28
N GLU A 22 8.23 0.48 14.31
CA GLU A 22 9.15 -0.38 13.55
C GLU A 22 10.15 0.41 12.67
N LEU A 23 9.75 1.57 12.21
CA LEU A 23 10.58 2.43 11.36
C LEU A 23 11.37 3.49 12.15
N GLY A 24 11.32 3.45 13.49
CA GLY A 24 12.12 4.31 14.35
C GLY A 24 11.52 5.67 14.67
N HIS A 25 10.21 5.85 14.48
CA HIS A 25 9.48 7.09 14.74
C HIS A 25 8.40 6.95 15.83
N PRO A 26 8.74 6.51 17.07
CA PRO A 26 7.75 6.20 18.10
C PRO A 26 6.92 7.40 18.58
N GLY A 27 7.34 8.61 18.22
CA GLY A 27 6.60 9.84 18.51
C GLY A 27 5.40 10.09 17.58
N ILE A 28 5.23 9.28 16.51
CA ILE A 28 4.12 9.37 15.57
C ILE A 28 3.09 8.29 15.90
N GLU A 29 1.87 8.70 16.21
CA GLU A 29 0.73 7.81 16.46
C GLU A 29 -0.22 7.83 15.26
N ILE A 30 -0.36 6.69 14.58
CA ILE A 30 -1.28 6.56 13.45
C ILE A 30 -2.64 6.03 13.92
N GLN A 31 -3.68 6.78 13.62
CA GLN A 31 -5.05 6.43 13.93
C GLN A 31 -5.93 6.49 12.67
N PRO A 32 -6.91 5.58 12.51
CA PRO A 32 -7.87 5.69 11.43
C PRO A 32 -8.70 6.98 11.57
N LEU A 33 -9.15 7.52 10.44
CA LEU A 33 -10.11 8.61 10.44
C LEU A 33 -11.43 8.10 11.06
N GLU A 34 -11.86 8.74 12.14
CA GLU A 34 -13.09 8.38 12.84
C GLU A 34 -14.30 8.60 11.93
N GLY A 35 -15.23 7.66 11.98
CA GLY A 35 -16.47 7.76 11.20
C GLY A 35 -16.30 7.67 9.68
N ILE A 36 -15.14 7.29 9.17
CA ILE A 36 -14.86 7.20 7.70
C ILE A 36 -15.94 6.41 6.94
N LYS A 37 -16.54 5.39 7.56
CA LYS A 37 -17.62 4.59 6.94
C LYS A 37 -18.91 5.36 6.71
N ASN A 38 -19.10 6.47 7.43
CA ASN A 38 -20.29 7.33 7.34
C ASN A 38 -20.05 8.54 6.43
N LEU A 39 -18.82 8.72 5.95
CA LEU A 39 -18.48 9.79 5.02
C LEU A 39 -18.79 9.38 3.57
N PRO A 40 -19.02 10.34 2.67
CA PRO A 40 -19.12 10.03 1.25
C PRO A 40 -17.92 9.26 0.76
N VAL A 41 -18.16 8.22 -0.03
CA VAL A 41 -17.10 7.38 -0.58
C VAL A 41 -16.32 8.17 -1.63
N CYS A 42 -15.00 8.17 -1.53
CA CYS A 42 -14.14 8.72 -2.56
C CYS A 42 -13.97 7.68 -3.68
N GLU A 43 -14.35 8.04 -4.90
CA GLU A 43 -14.12 7.18 -6.07
C GLU A 43 -12.63 7.16 -6.44
N GLU A 44 -12.08 5.96 -6.57
CA GLU A 44 -10.69 5.73 -7.00
C GLU A 44 -10.67 5.42 -8.50
N ASP A 45 -10.94 6.43 -9.31
CA ASP A 45 -11.04 6.37 -10.78
C ASP A 45 -9.79 6.92 -11.49
N GLY A 46 -8.72 7.19 -10.75
CA GLY A 46 -7.45 7.66 -11.30
C GLY A 46 -6.71 6.59 -12.10
N GLU A 47 -5.94 7.02 -13.06
CA GLU A 47 -5.11 6.16 -13.91
C GLU A 47 -3.79 5.75 -13.25
N THR A 48 -3.39 6.45 -12.19
CA THR A 48 -2.15 6.19 -11.45
C THR A 48 -2.41 6.07 -9.95
N PHE A 49 -1.50 5.38 -9.25
CA PHE A 49 -1.54 5.31 -7.78
C PHE A 49 -1.49 6.70 -7.14
N GLU A 50 -0.70 7.61 -7.68
CA GLU A 50 -0.60 8.98 -7.15
C GLU A 50 -1.92 9.74 -7.28
N GLN A 51 -2.58 9.67 -8.44
CA GLN A 51 -3.88 10.31 -8.63
C GLN A 51 -4.91 9.81 -7.62
N ASN A 52 -4.99 8.50 -7.38
CA ASN A 52 -5.90 7.92 -6.42
C ASN A 52 -5.55 8.29 -4.97
N ALA A 53 -4.26 8.24 -4.59
CA ALA A 53 -3.82 8.62 -3.26
C ALA A 53 -4.12 10.10 -2.97
N VAL A 54 -3.83 11.00 -3.91
CA VAL A 54 -4.09 12.44 -3.80
C VAL A 54 -5.60 12.70 -3.69
N LYS A 55 -6.40 12.11 -4.57
CA LYS A 55 -7.85 12.27 -4.56
C LYS A 55 -8.45 11.87 -3.21
N LYS A 56 -8.03 10.72 -2.66
CA LYS A 56 -8.47 10.27 -1.33
C LYS A 56 -8.01 11.18 -0.20
N ALA A 57 -6.76 11.60 -0.21
CA ALA A 57 -6.22 12.46 0.83
C ALA A 57 -6.93 13.81 0.87
N LEU A 58 -7.15 14.44 -0.27
CA LEU A 58 -7.90 15.70 -0.37
C LEU A 58 -9.34 15.54 0.10
N HIS A 59 -10.03 14.49 -0.35
CA HIS A 59 -11.41 14.20 0.00
C HIS A 59 -11.59 14.03 1.52
N TYR A 60 -10.84 13.12 2.12
CA TYR A 60 -11.03 12.77 3.53
C TYR A 60 -10.42 13.79 4.51
N SER A 61 -9.36 14.51 4.13
CA SER A 61 -8.78 15.54 4.98
C SER A 61 -9.68 16.78 5.16
N ALA A 62 -10.68 16.94 4.32
CA ALA A 62 -11.70 17.99 4.50
C ALA A 62 -12.60 17.74 5.72
N TYR A 63 -12.61 16.51 6.27
CA TYR A 63 -13.43 16.12 7.41
C TYR A 63 -12.64 16.04 8.74
N CYS A 64 -11.38 16.46 8.77
CA CYS A 64 -10.60 16.54 9.99
C CYS A 64 -9.60 17.70 9.96
N ASP A 65 -9.21 18.16 11.15
CA ASP A 65 -8.26 19.27 11.30
C ASP A 65 -6.80 18.83 11.38
N GLU A 66 -6.59 17.54 11.67
CA GLU A 66 -5.27 16.93 11.80
C GLU A 66 -4.67 16.64 10.42
N PHE A 67 -3.36 16.36 10.39
CA PHE A 67 -2.77 15.76 9.20
C PHE A 67 -3.39 14.40 8.93
N LEU A 68 -3.75 14.17 7.69
CA LEU A 68 -4.31 12.93 7.20
C LEU A 68 -3.52 12.44 5.99
N PHE A 69 -3.22 11.15 5.97
CA PHE A 69 -2.72 10.53 4.76
C PHE A 69 -3.69 9.48 4.21
N ALA A 70 -3.65 9.33 2.91
CA ALA A 70 -4.25 8.23 2.18
C ALA A 70 -3.20 7.58 1.30
N ASP A 71 -3.34 6.28 1.06
CA ASP A 71 -2.47 5.55 0.15
C ASP A 71 -3.25 4.92 -0.99
N ASP A 72 -2.59 4.77 -2.12
CA ASP A 72 -2.96 3.80 -3.14
C ASP A 72 -1.74 2.94 -3.45
N SER A 73 -1.98 1.62 -3.56
CA SER A 73 -0.90 0.65 -3.70
C SER A 73 -1.36 -0.54 -4.52
N GLY A 74 -0.42 -1.19 -5.17
CA GLY A 74 -0.71 -2.37 -5.95
C GLY A 74 0.53 -3.01 -6.52
N LEU A 75 0.27 -4.05 -7.31
CA LEU A 75 1.26 -4.87 -7.98
C LEU A 75 1.32 -4.48 -9.46
N GLU A 76 2.52 -4.26 -9.97
CA GLU A 76 2.79 -4.11 -11.40
C GLU A 76 3.65 -5.29 -11.87
N VAL A 77 3.22 -5.97 -12.94
CA VAL A 77 3.91 -7.14 -13.51
C VAL A 77 4.37 -6.82 -14.93
N GLU A 78 5.66 -6.96 -15.19
CA GLU A 78 6.27 -6.60 -16.47
C GLU A 78 5.63 -7.31 -17.67
N ALA A 79 5.48 -8.63 -17.58
CA ALA A 79 4.89 -9.43 -18.66
C ALA A 79 3.42 -9.10 -18.96
N LEU A 80 2.75 -8.38 -18.06
CA LEU A 80 1.36 -7.96 -18.21
C LEU A 80 1.23 -6.45 -18.51
N GLY A 81 2.31 -5.81 -18.92
CA GLY A 81 2.32 -4.38 -19.23
C GLY A 81 2.01 -3.48 -18.04
N GLY A 82 2.34 -3.93 -16.82
CA GLY A 82 2.09 -3.21 -15.57
C GLY A 82 0.77 -3.59 -14.87
N ALA A 83 -0.06 -4.44 -15.48
CA ALA A 83 -1.25 -4.97 -14.78
C ALA A 83 -0.83 -5.87 -13.59
N PRO A 84 -1.65 -5.96 -12.52
CA PRO A 84 -2.96 -5.33 -12.26
C PRO A 84 -2.91 -3.81 -12.05
N GLY A 85 -1.80 -3.22 -11.59
CA GLY A 85 -1.67 -1.78 -11.38
C GLY A 85 -2.71 -1.22 -10.41
N VAL A 86 -3.35 -0.12 -10.74
CA VAL A 86 -4.40 0.51 -9.91
C VAL A 86 -5.62 -0.37 -9.67
N ARG A 87 -5.77 -1.44 -10.44
CA ARG A 87 -6.86 -2.42 -10.29
C ARG A 87 -6.50 -3.60 -9.39
N SER A 88 -5.37 -3.55 -8.69
CA SER A 88 -4.85 -4.68 -7.90
C SER A 88 -5.87 -5.29 -6.95
N ALA A 89 -6.61 -4.49 -6.19
CA ALA A 89 -7.61 -4.98 -5.24
C ALA A 89 -8.87 -5.57 -5.92
N ARG A 90 -9.13 -5.21 -7.16
CA ARG A 90 -10.32 -5.59 -7.97
C ARG A 90 -9.93 -6.18 -9.32
N TYR A 91 -8.85 -6.95 -9.35
CA TYR A 91 -8.34 -7.54 -10.59
C TYR A 91 -9.29 -8.61 -11.15
N SER A 92 -9.79 -9.48 -10.29
CA SER A 92 -10.86 -10.43 -10.60
C SER A 92 -12.25 -9.81 -10.40
N ALA A 93 -13.26 -10.42 -10.99
CA ALA A 93 -14.65 -10.00 -10.83
C ALA A 93 -15.13 -10.17 -9.37
N GLU A 94 -14.62 -11.19 -8.66
CA GLU A 94 -14.95 -11.45 -7.26
C GLU A 94 -14.27 -10.45 -6.30
N GLY A 95 -13.13 -9.88 -6.67
CA GLY A 95 -12.39 -8.92 -5.86
C GLY A 95 -11.83 -9.48 -4.55
N THR A 96 -11.70 -10.81 -4.44
CA THR A 96 -11.07 -11.46 -3.28
C THR A 96 -9.58 -11.72 -3.54
N ASP A 97 -8.78 -11.83 -2.49
CA ASP A 97 -7.35 -12.12 -2.62
C ASP A 97 -7.11 -13.44 -3.36
N GLU A 98 -7.87 -14.48 -3.04
CA GLU A 98 -7.76 -15.80 -3.68
C GLU A 98 -8.08 -15.73 -5.18
N ALA A 99 -9.16 -15.05 -5.55
CA ALA A 99 -9.57 -14.91 -6.95
C ALA A 99 -8.59 -14.04 -7.74
N ASN A 100 -8.09 -12.95 -7.13
CA ASN A 100 -7.08 -12.08 -7.74
C ASN A 100 -5.77 -12.85 -7.99
N ASN A 101 -5.31 -13.62 -7.01
CA ASN A 101 -4.09 -14.44 -7.13
C ASN A 101 -4.26 -15.53 -8.20
N ARG A 102 -5.40 -16.20 -8.24
CA ARG A 102 -5.70 -17.20 -9.26
C ARG A 102 -5.69 -16.60 -10.66
N LEU A 103 -6.34 -15.46 -10.85
CA LEU A 103 -6.34 -14.76 -12.14
C LEU A 103 -4.94 -14.32 -12.55
N LEU A 104 -4.13 -13.83 -11.61
CA LEU A 104 -2.74 -13.45 -11.89
C LEU A 104 -1.93 -14.64 -12.41
N LEU A 105 -2.03 -15.79 -11.74
CA LEU A 105 -1.33 -17.02 -12.17
C LEU A 105 -1.83 -17.50 -13.54
N GLU A 106 -3.12 -17.42 -13.80
CA GLU A 106 -3.69 -17.76 -15.12
C GLU A 106 -3.11 -16.86 -16.22
N ARG A 107 -3.05 -15.55 -15.99
CA ARG A 107 -2.51 -14.59 -16.95
C ARG A 107 -1.02 -14.74 -17.19
N LEU A 108 -0.28 -15.25 -16.21
CA LEU A 108 1.17 -15.50 -16.28
C LEU A 108 1.51 -16.92 -16.72
N ARG A 109 0.53 -17.73 -17.12
CA ARG A 109 0.79 -19.10 -17.57
C ARG A 109 1.70 -19.10 -18.80
N GLY A 110 2.86 -19.76 -18.69
CA GLY A 110 3.87 -19.82 -19.75
C GLY A 110 4.73 -18.55 -19.90
N ALA A 111 4.56 -17.56 -19.04
CA ALA A 111 5.42 -16.38 -19.04
C ALA A 111 6.81 -16.73 -18.47
N GLU A 112 7.86 -16.42 -19.25
CA GLU A 112 9.26 -16.56 -18.81
C GLU A 112 9.67 -15.38 -17.91
N ASP A 113 9.29 -14.16 -18.28
CA ASP A 113 9.51 -12.97 -17.48
C ASP A 113 8.39 -12.86 -16.42
N ARG A 114 8.77 -13.00 -15.18
CA ARG A 114 7.87 -12.94 -14.02
C ARG A 114 8.23 -11.81 -13.07
N ARG A 115 9.05 -10.86 -13.53
CA ARG A 115 9.44 -9.68 -12.75
C ARG A 115 8.22 -8.84 -12.44
N ALA A 116 8.17 -8.36 -11.21
CA ALA A 116 7.09 -7.54 -10.71
C ALA A 116 7.62 -6.56 -9.68
N ARG A 117 6.84 -5.54 -9.39
CA ARG A 117 7.08 -4.65 -8.27
C ARG A 117 5.80 -4.32 -7.55
N PHE A 118 5.86 -4.25 -6.25
CA PHE A 118 4.85 -3.56 -5.47
C PHE A 118 5.14 -2.07 -5.43
N VAL A 119 4.10 -1.28 -5.53
CA VAL A 119 4.14 0.19 -5.45
C VAL A 119 3.18 0.66 -4.37
N CYS A 120 3.61 1.63 -3.57
CA CYS A 120 2.75 2.37 -2.65
C CYS A 120 2.99 3.86 -2.85
N VAL A 121 1.94 4.62 -3.09
CA VAL A 121 1.98 6.08 -3.06
C VAL A 121 1.13 6.56 -1.90
N ILE A 122 1.72 7.36 -1.04
CA ILE A 122 1.04 8.03 0.08
C ILE A 122 0.91 9.51 -0.27
N ALA A 123 -0.28 10.07 -0.10
CA ALA A 123 -0.52 11.49 -0.16
C ALA A 123 -0.86 12.01 1.24
N LEU A 124 -0.15 13.03 1.69
CA LEU A 124 -0.40 13.75 2.93
C LEU A 124 -1.19 15.01 2.64
N ALA A 125 -2.27 15.23 3.37
CA ALA A 125 -3.11 16.40 3.22
C ALA A 125 -3.61 16.92 4.59
N ARG A 126 -4.04 18.15 4.60
CA ARG A 126 -4.68 18.78 5.76
C ARG A 126 -5.75 19.74 5.30
N ARG A 127 -6.95 19.62 5.86
CA ARG A 127 -8.09 20.52 5.56
C ARG A 127 -8.35 20.69 4.06
N GLY A 128 -8.35 19.60 3.31
CA GLY A 128 -8.57 19.57 1.86
C GLY A 128 -7.42 20.11 1.01
N ARG A 129 -6.23 20.33 1.58
CA ARG A 129 -5.03 20.79 0.85
C ARG A 129 -3.95 19.73 0.87
N LEU A 130 -3.35 19.47 -0.30
CA LEU A 130 -2.22 18.57 -0.43
C LEU A 130 -0.95 19.21 0.14
N GLU A 131 -0.24 18.46 0.96
CA GLU A 131 1.06 18.84 1.53
C GLU A 131 2.21 18.21 0.73
N ALA A 132 2.17 16.89 0.53
CA ALA A 132 3.22 16.15 -0.17
C ALA A 132 2.74 14.77 -0.61
N THR A 133 3.51 14.14 -1.51
CA THR A 133 3.34 12.73 -1.90
C THR A 133 4.64 11.95 -1.69
N PHE A 134 4.51 10.66 -1.36
CA PHE A 134 5.65 9.78 -1.05
C PHE A 134 5.46 8.45 -1.75
N ARG A 135 6.41 8.06 -2.59
CA ARG A 135 6.38 6.80 -3.33
C ARG A 135 7.41 5.83 -2.77
N GLY A 136 6.99 4.59 -2.54
CA GLY A 136 7.83 3.45 -2.19
C GLY A 136 7.59 2.30 -3.13
N GLU A 137 8.62 1.52 -3.39
CA GLU A 137 8.60 0.35 -4.26
C GLU A 137 9.37 -0.81 -3.64
N ALA A 138 8.99 -2.03 -4.02
CA ALA A 138 9.73 -3.25 -3.75
C ALA A 138 9.72 -4.11 -5.01
N GLU A 139 10.89 -4.47 -5.51
CA GLU A 139 11.05 -5.33 -6.69
C GLU A 139 11.09 -6.80 -6.29
N GLY A 140 10.50 -7.65 -7.11
CA GLY A 140 10.45 -9.08 -6.87
C GLY A 140 10.04 -9.87 -8.10
N VAL A 141 9.64 -11.11 -7.86
CA VAL A 141 9.26 -12.07 -8.88
C VAL A 141 7.98 -12.78 -8.47
N ILE A 142 7.06 -12.98 -9.41
CA ILE A 142 5.82 -13.73 -9.15
C ILE A 142 6.11 -15.23 -9.28
N LEU A 143 5.86 -15.98 -8.21
CA LEU A 143 5.99 -17.44 -8.20
C LEU A 143 4.87 -18.09 -9.04
N GLU A 144 5.07 -19.36 -9.40
CA GLU A 144 4.07 -20.19 -10.09
C GLU A 144 3.00 -20.77 -9.16
N SER A 145 3.29 -20.79 -7.85
CA SER A 145 2.37 -21.22 -6.81
C SER A 145 2.58 -20.41 -5.53
N PRO A 146 1.54 -20.21 -4.69
CA PRO A 146 1.67 -19.45 -3.47
C PRO A 146 2.55 -20.13 -2.43
N ALA A 147 3.29 -19.33 -1.65
CA ALA A 147 4.06 -19.75 -0.51
C ALA A 147 3.87 -18.78 0.65
N GLY A 148 3.67 -19.32 1.86
CA GLY A 148 3.41 -18.55 3.08
C GLY A 148 1.93 -18.24 3.29
N THR A 149 1.62 -17.82 4.51
CA THR A 149 0.24 -17.56 4.98
C THR A 149 0.05 -16.19 5.59
N GLY A 150 1.12 -15.41 5.74
CA GLY A 150 1.07 -14.06 6.30
C GLY A 150 0.66 -13.00 5.28
N GLY A 151 0.56 -11.78 5.74
CA GLY A 151 0.23 -10.64 4.91
C GLY A 151 -1.18 -10.66 4.34
N PHE A 152 -1.33 -10.13 3.13
CA PHE A 152 -2.59 -10.05 2.39
C PHE A 152 -2.34 -9.79 0.90
N GLY A 153 -3.40 -9.79 0.10
CA GLY A 153 -3.30 -9.51 -1.33
C GLY A 153 -2.43 -10.54 -2.08
N TYR A 154 -1.47 -10.06 -2.84
CA TYR A 154 -0.57 -10.88 -3.65
C TYR A 154 0.68 -11.34 -2.90
N ASP A 155 0.81 -11.09 -1.61
CA ASP A 155 1.98 -11.43 -0.81
C ASP A 155 2.42 -12.89 -0.94
N PRO A 156 1.54 -13.90 -1.01
CA PRO A 156 1.95 -15.30 -1.17
C PRO A 156 2.60 -15.62 -2.51
N LEU A 157 2.42 -14.79 -3.53
CA LEU A 157 3.01 -14.97 -4.85
C LEU A 157 4.24 -14.08 -5.08
N PHE A 158 4.42 -13.05 -4.25
CA PHE A 158 5.49 -12.07 -4.42
C PHE A 158 6.76 -12.54 -3.71
N TYR A 159 7.66 -13.13 -4.48
CA TYR A 159 8.98 -13.55 -4.00
C TYR A 159 9.94 -12.35 -3.98
N TYR A 160 10.57 -12.14 -2.82
CA TYR A 160 11.53 -11.07 -2.59
C TYR A 160 12.96 -11.62 -2.57
N PRO A 161 13.74 -11.50 -3.66
CA PRO A 161 15.03 -12.14 -3.81
C PRO A 161 16.06 -11.83 -2.70
N PRO A 162 16.15 -10.58 -2.18
CA PRO A 162 17.13 -10.27 -1.14
C PRO A 162 16.99 -11.10 0.13
N LEU A 163 15.79 -11.60 0.45
CA LEU A 163 15.54 -12.45 1.62
C LEU A 163 15.22 -13.91 1.25
N GLY A 164 15.12 -14.24 -0.05
CA GLY A 164 14.84 -15.59 -0.51
C GLY A 164 13.49 -16.15 -0.07
N ARG A 165 12.48 -15.27 0.12
CA ARG A 165 11.14 -15.61 0.62
C ARG A 165 10.08 -14.77 -0.04
N THR A 166 8.83 -15.23 -0.01
CA THR A 166 7.69 -14.37 -0.35
C THR A 166 7.38 -13.41 0.79
N PHE A 167 6.67 -12.33 0.49
CA PHE A 167 6.19 -11.41 1.53
C PHE A 167 5.27 -12.10 2.54
N ALA A 168 4.52 -13.14 2.12
CA ALA A 168 3.68 -13.93 3.03
C ALA A 168 4.48 -14.86 3.97
N GLU A 169 5.74 -15.13 3.65
CA GLU A 169 6.64 -15.91 4.49
C GLU A 169 7.45 -15.05 5.49
N LEU A 170 7.37 -13.71 5.36
CA LEU A 170 8.02 -12.78 6.28
C LEU A 170 7.12 -12.51 7.48
N ASP A 171 7.72 -12.31 8.66
CA ASP A 171 7.00 -11.67 9.75
C ASP A 171 6.65 -10.22 9.40
N ALA A 172 5.65 -9.66 10.07
CA ALA A 172 5.13 -8.33 9.78
C ALA A 172 6.19 -7.22 9.93
N GLU A 173 7.08 -7.36 10.89
CA GLU A 173 8.16 -6.40 11.17
C GLU A 173 9.19 -6.41 10.04
N THR A 174 9.66 -7.57 9.63
CA THR A 174 10.60 -7.72 8.51
C THR A 174 9.97 -7.21 7.22
N LYS A 175 8.72 -7.59 6.93
CA LYS A 175 7.98 -7.07 5.78
C LYS A 175 7.92 -5.53 5.79
N MET A 176 7.61 -4.91 6.92
CA MET A 176 7.56 -3.45 7.05
C MET A 176 8.90 -2.79 6.69
N ARG A 177 10.01 -3.40 7.07
CA ARG A 177 11.35 -2.86 6.80
C ARG A 177 11.73 -2.90 5.32
N VAL A 178 11.24 -3.86 4.54
CA VAL A 178 11.64 -4.09 3.14
C VAL A 178 10.55 -3.77 2.12
N SER A 179 9.31 -3.59 2.54
CA SER A 179 8.19 -3.42 1.63
C SER A 179 8.09 -2.02 1.01
N HIS A 180 7.34 -1.95 -0.08
CA HIS A 180 6.93 -0.72 -0.75
C HIS A 180 6.23 0.27 0.20
N ARG A 181 5.36 -0.25 1.09
CA ARG A 181 4.64 0.57 2.08
C ARG A 181 5.58 1.11 3.14
N GLY A 182 6.48 0.28 3.65
CA GLY A 182 7.51 0.71 4.58
C GLY A 182 8.41 1.80 3.98
N ALA A 183 8.78 1.67 2.71
CA ALA A 183 9.59 2.67 2.01
C ALA A 183 8.85 4.02 1.87
N ALA A 184 7.56 4.00 1.54
CA ALA A 184 6.75 5.21 1.44
C ALA A 184 6.54 5.87 2.83
N LEU A 185 6.27 5.06 3.86
CA LEU A 185 6.06 5.54 5.24
C LEU A 185 7.31 6.18 5.84
N ARG A 186 8.51 5.62 5.61
CA ARG A 186 9.77 6.27 6.04
C ARG A 186 9.88 7.69 5.51
N LYS A 187 9.63 7.87 4.22
CA LYS A 187 9.68 9.20 3.59
C LYS A 187 8.64 10.17 4.19
N LEU A 188 7.44 9.68 4.49
CA LEU A 188 6.40 10.46 5.17
C LEU A 188 6.84 10.87 6.57
N PHE A 189 7.37 9.95 7.36
CA PHE A 189 7.79 10.23 8.74
C PHE A 189 8.98 11.19 8.79
N ASP A 190 9.97 11.00 7.93
CA ASP A 190 11.10 11.93 7.77
C ASP A 190 10.63 13.34 7.40
N TYR A 191 9.62 13.45 6.54
CA TYR A 191 9.03 14.74 6.18
C TYR A 191 8.34 15.41 7.38
N LEU A 192 7.55 14.66 8.14
CA LEU A 192 6.81 15.18 9.29
C LEU A 192 7.74 15.65 10.41
N GLU A 193 8.85 14.95 10.66
CA GLU A 193 9.84 15.35 11.65
C GLU A 193 10.55 16.66 11.27
N ARG A 194 10.89 16.83 9.99
CA ARG A 194 11.49 18.08 9.49
C ARG A 194 10.53 19.27 9.52
N ALA A 195 9.23 19.01 9.29
CA ALA A 195 8.22 20.06 9.28
C ALA A 195 7.74 20.45 10.69
N GLY A 196 7.96 19.61 11.70
CA GLY A 196 7.56 19.84 13.09
C GLY A 196 8.67 20.37 14.01
N GLY A 197 9.91 20.49 13.51
CA GLY A 197 11.05 21.12 14.18
C GLY A 197 11.24 22.54 13.67
#